data_1b674a48cf9960dda18ef30c73c869bf
#
_entry.id   1b674a48cf9960dda18ef30c73c869bf
#
_cell.length_a   1.000
_cell.length_b   1.000
_cell.length_c   1.000
_cell.angle_alpha   90.00
_cell.angle_beta   90.00
_cell.angle_gamma   90.00
#
_symmetry.space_group_name_H-M   'P 1'
#
loop_
_entity.id
_entity.type
_entity.pdbx_description
1 polymer ?
#
loop_
_entity_poly.entity_id
_entity_poly.type
_entity_poly.pdbx_seq_one_letter_code
_entity_poly.pdbx_strand_id
1 'polypeptide(L)'
;MTDQDNAQILGMFQSLLGPDGVITAKDDLAYYATDISGEGEVLPLCVLRPIAIDQLCQAVTIAGGLGFPLVPRGAGMSYTKGYLPECKNTVMIDMSALTEIEEINEADMVVTVQAGCTWAALYEALKERGLRTPFFGPLSGLTSTVGGAASNNATFYGSGTYGGMSENVIGLDVVLADGSLLETGSSAADGRSPFLRHFGPDLTGLFLGDCGAFGIKARITMPLIAWPGAEEHLSFAFERIEDIAEAHVALARENVVAEQWGIDPVGNQHLATRGFDFLEGLGIVKDVVRASTSVGKAIGTFAKYIEPGQREADRSGYALHVVVEGVDAREAAAKADRVRRICIPSALKELPN
;
A
#
# COMPACT_ATOMS: atom_id res chain seq x y z
N MET A 1 -7.82 -11.53 -32.14
CA MET A 1 -7.13 -12.75 -31.66
C MET A 1 -8.08 -13.91 -31.76
N THR A 2 -7.62 -15.05 -32.22
CA THR A 2 -8.42 -16.26 -32.41
C THR A 2 -8.33 -17.16 -31.18
N ASP A 3 -9.25 -18.14 -31.06
CA ASP A 3 -9.15 -19.16 -30.01
C ASP A 3 -7.84 -19.96 -30.08
N GLN A 4 -7.28 -20.10 -31.28
CA GLN A 4 -6.00 -20.76 -31.49
C GLN A 4 -4.84 -19.94 -30.91
N ASP A 5 -4.86 -18.61 -31.06
CA ASP A 5 -3.85 -17.70 -30.48
C ASP A 5 -3.92 -17.80 -28.94
N ASN A 6 -5.14 -17.83 -28.37
CA ASN A 6 -5.35 -17.97 -26.94
C ASN A 6 -4.80 -19.31 -26.39
N ALA A 7 -5.06 -20.42 -27.09
CA ALA A 7 -4.54 -21.74 -26.68
C ALA A 7 -3.00 -21.80 -26.78
N GLN A 8 -2.43 -21.19 -27.79
CA GLN A 8 -0.96 -21.14 -27.97
C GLN A 8 -0.30 -20.38 -26.83
N ILE A 9 -0.78 -19.17 -26.49
CA ILE A 9 -0.17 -18.35 -25.43
C ILE A 9 -0.31 -19.02 -24.06
N LEU A 10 -1.47 -19.62 -23.77
CA LEU A 10 -1.67 -20.36 -22.52
C LEU A 10 -0.68 -21.52 -22.39
N GLY A 11 -0.41 -22.25 -23.47
CA GLY A 11 0.60 -23.32 -23.48
C GLY A 11 2.03 -22.79 -23.21
N MET A 12 2.38 -21.62 -23.73
CA MET A 12 3.67 -20.98 -23.45
C MET A 12 3.80 -20.56 -21.99
N PHE A 13 2.76 -19.94 -21.42
CA PHE A 13 2.76 -19.58 -20.00
C PHE A 13 2.81 -20.77 -19.07
N GLN A 14 2.08 -21.84 -19.38
CA GLN A 14 2.14 -23.11 -18.60
C GLN A 14 3.52 -23.74 -18.65
N SER A 15 4.22 -23.65 -19.77
CA SER A 15 5.61 -24.13 -19.91
C SER A 15 6.59 -23.30 -19.09
N LEU A 16 6.33 -21.98 -18.94
CA LEU A 16 7.17 -21.06 -18.19
C LEU A 16 6.93 -21.13 -16.67
N LEU A 17 5.67 -21.12 -16.26
CA LEU A 17 5.27 -20.93 -14.85
C LEU A 17 4.80 -22.22 -14.17
N GLY A 18 4.66 -23.30 -14.93
CA GLY A 18 3.96 -24.50 -14.49
C GLY A 18 2.42 -24.34 -14.46
N PRO A 19 1.70 -25.44 -14.21
CA PRO A 19 0.23 -25.42 -14.22
C PRO A 19 -0.37 -24.55 -13.11
N ASP A 20 0.25 -24.48 -11.93
CA ASP A 20 -0.22 -23.71 -10.78
C ASP A 20 0.07 -22.19 -10.92
N GLY A 21 0.98 -21.83 -11.82
CA GLY A 21 1.31 -20.44 -12.12
C GLY A 21 0.40 -19.78 -13.15
N VAL A 22 -0.57 -20.52 -13.75
CA VAL A 22 -1.49 -20.02 -14.77
C VAL A 22 -2.93 -20.32 -14.37
N ILE A 23 -3.64 -19.31 -13.93
CA ILE A 23 -5.02 -19.39 -13.43
C ILE A 23 -5.99 -19.11 -14.59
N THR A 24 -6.91 -20.06 -14.84
CA THR A 24 -7.90 -19.96 -15.91
C THR A 24 -9.31 -20.31 -15.45
N ALA A 25 -9.49 -20.77 -14.21
CA ALA A 25 -10.81 -21.11 -13.68
C ALA A 25 -11.70 -19.85 -13.59
N LYS A 26 -12.93 -19.94 -14.07
CA LYS A 26 -13.84 -18.80 -14.22
C LYS A 26 -14.08 -18.04 -12.91
N ASP A 27 -14.24 -18.77 -11.82
CA ASP A 27 -14.52 -18.14 -10.51
C ASP A 27 -13.29 -17.37 -9.98
N ASP A 28 -12.09 -17.90 -10.22
CA ASP A 28 -10.86 -17.20 -9.88
C ASP A 28 -10.67 -15.96 -10.77
N LEU A 29 -10.92 -16.07 -12.09
CA LEU A 29 -10.86 -14.92 -13.00
C LEU A 29 -11.85 -13.83 -12.59
N ALA A 30 -13.03 -14.19 -12.10
CA ALA A 30 -14.03 -13.24 -11.59
C ALA A 30 -13.50 -12.50 -10.35
N TYR A 31 -12.83 -13.20 -9.41
CA TYR A 31 -12.16 -12.57 -8.27
C TYR A 31 -11.09 -11.56 -8.71
N TYR A 32 -10.25 -11.93 -9.68
CA TYR A 32 -9.20 -11.01 -10.19
C TYR A 32 -9.75 -9.85 -11.00
N ALA A 33 -10.95 -9.96 -11.58
CA ALA A 33 -11.64 -8.90 -12.30
C ALA A 33 -12.44 -7.96 -11.35
N THR A 34 -12.14 -7.94 -10.04
CA THR A 34 -12.77 -7.05 -9.06
C THR A 34 -11.76 -6.15 -8.37
N ASP A 35 -12.18 -4.98 -7.96
CA ASP A 35 -11.50 -4.13 -6.97
C ASP A 35 -12.47 -3.76 -5.84
N ILE A 36 -12.03 -2.91 -4.89
CA ILE A 36 -12.90 -2.49 -3.78
C ILE A 36 -14.13 -1.68 -4.27
N SER A 37 -14.07 -1.03 -5.44
CA SER A 37 -15.20 -0.28 -5.99
C SER A 37 -16.26 -1.17 -6.66
N GLY A 38 -15.96 -2.44 -6.92
CA GLY A 38 -16.88 -3.41 -7.50
C GLY A 38 -16.27 -4.30 -8.59
N GLU A 39 -17.15 -5.03 -9.27
CA GLU A 39 -16.78 -5.97 -10.32
C GLU A 39 -16.44 -5.26 -11.64
N GLY A 40 -15.48 -5.81 -12.37
CA GLY A 40 -15.20 -5.44 -13.76
C GLY A 40 -16.23 -6.03 -14.70
N GLU A 41 -16.39 -5.41 -15.87
CA GLU A 41 -17.35 -5.86 -16.89
C GLU A 41 -16.84 -7.06 -17.71
N VAL A 42 -15.53 -7.31 -17.67
CA VAL A 42 -14.86 -8.29 -18.53
C VAL A 42 -13.95 -9.20 -17.70
N LEU A 43 -13.99 -10.50 -17.98
CA LEU A 43 -13.01 -11.43 -17.42
C LEU A 43 -11.73 -11.45 -18.27
N PRO A 44 -10.54 -11.55 -17.64
CA PRO A 44 -9.27 -11.70 -18.36
C PRO A 44 -9.18 -13.09 -19.02
N LEU A 45 -8.24 -13.25 -19.94
CA LEU A 45 -7.90 -14.55 -20.54
C LEU A 45 -7.34 -15.52 -19.49
N CYS A 46 -6.40 -15.03 -18.69
CA CYS A 46 -5.77 -15.76 -17.60
C CYS A 46 -5.14 -14.79 -16.60
N VAL A 47 -4.74 -15.34 -15.45
CA VAL A 47 -3.90 -14.66 -14.48
C VAL A 47 -2.60 -15.45 -14.34
N LEU A 48 -1.48 -14.76 -14.45
CA LEU A 48 -0.14 -15.33 -14.27
C LEU A 48 0.37 -14.98 -12.88
N ARG A 49 0.96 -15.96 -12.19
CA ARG A 49 1.57 -15.76 -10.87
C ARG A 49 3.05 -16.14 -10.92
N PRO A 50 3.93 -15.24 -11.39
CA PRO A 50 5.37 -15.46 -11.37
C PRO A 50 5.89 -15.48 -9.92
N ILE A 51 6.83 -16.39 -9.64
CA ILE A 51 7.51 -16.51 -8.33
C ILE A 51 8.95 -15.97 -8.37
N ALA A 52 9.41 -15.52 -9.54
CA ALA A 52 10.72 -14.92 -9.75
C ALA A 52 10.63 -13.79 -10.78
N ILE A 53 11.50 -12.80 -10.67
CA ILE A 53 11.53 -11.64 -11.59
C ILE A 53 11.84 -12.07 -13.01
N ASP A 54 12.72 -13.05 -13.19
CA ASP A 54 13.03 -13.60 -14.53
C ASP A 54 11.78 -14.22 -15.19
N GLN A 55 10.93 -14.89 -14.41
CA GLN A 55 9.65 -15.40 -14.93
C GLN A 55 8.71 -14.26 -15.31
N LEU A 56 8.68 -13.18 -14.53
CA LEU A 56 7.91 -11.96 -14.86
C LEU A 56 8.41 -11.37 -16.19
N CYS A 57 9.70 -11.17 -16.36
CA CYS A 57 10.31 -10.65 -17.60
C CYS A 57 9.95 -11.50 -18.81
N GLN A 58 10.08 -12.82 -18.69
CA GLN A 58 9.75 -13.75 -19.78
C GLN A 58 8.25 -13.76 -20.10
N ALA A 59 7.37 -13.70 -19.07
CA ALA A 59 5.93 -13.62 -19.29
C ALA A 59 5.53 -12.35 -20.04
N VAL A 60 6.14 -11.20 -19.69
CA VAL A 60 5.92 -9.92 -20.38
C VAL A 60 6.42 -10.00 -21.82
N THR A 61 7.62 -10.57 -22.06
CA THR A 61 8.17 -10.78 -23.42
C THR A 61 7.22 -11.62 -24.28
N ILE A 62 6.68 -12.73 -23.75
CA ILE A 62 5.74 -13.61 -24.46
C ILE A 62 4.46 -12.85 -24.80
N ALA A 63 3.85 -12.20 -23.83
CA ALA A 63 2.59 -11.48 -24.04
C ALA A 63 2.76 -10.29 -25.01
N GLY A 64 3.79 -9.48 -24.81
CA GLY A 64 4.10 -8.32 -25.67
C GLY A 64 4.40 -8.73 -27.10
N GLY A 65 5.22 -9.79 -27.29
CA GLY A 65 5.57 -10.32 -28.61
C GLY A 65 4.38 -10.85 -29.41
N LEU A 66 3.31 -11.28 -28.73
CA LEU A 66 2.06 -11.74 -29.34
C LEU A 66 0.94 -10.69 -29.31
N GLY A 67 1.20 -9.50 -28.78
CA GLY A 67 0.26 -8.38 -28.74
C GLY A 67 -0.90 -8.56 -27.75
N PHE A 68 -0.70 -9.31 -26.66
CA PHE A 68 -1.69 -9.43 -25.59
C PHE A 68 -1.54 -8.27 -24.58
N PRO A 69 -2.64 -7.58 -24.22
CA PRO A 69 -2.62 -6.57 -23.18
C PRO A 69 -2.25 -7.18 -21.82
N LEU A 70 -1.40 -6.49 -21.07
CA LEU A 70 -0.97 -6.88 -19.73
C LEU A 70 -1.53 -5.92 -18.68
N VAL A 71 -1.99 -6.48 -17.55
CA VAL A 71 -2.46 -5.71 -16.41
C VAL A 71 -1.84 -6.29 -15.13
N PRO A 72 -0.93 -5.56 -14.45
CA PRO A 72 -0.39 -6.00 -13.16
C PRO A 72 -1.38 -5.76 -12.04
N ARG A 73 -1.44 -6.67 -11.08
CA ARG A 73 -2.28 -6.58 -9.88
C ARG A 73 -1.48 -6.97 -8.63
N GLY A 74 -1.50 -6.10 -7.62
CA GLY A 74 -1.04 -6.42 -6.28
C GLY A 74 -2.15 -7.13 -5.49
N ALA A 75 -2.42 -6.70 -4.27
CA ALA A 75 -3.46 -7.30 -3.42
C ALA A 75 -4.91 -6.91 -3.78
N GLY A 76 -5.12 -6.07 -4.80
CA GLY A 76 -6.47 -5.66 -5.21
C GLY A 76 -7.15 -4.68 -4.25
N MET A 77 -6.39 -3.88 -3.51
CA MET A 77 -6.89 -2.95 -2.49
C MET A 77 -7.19 -1.54 -3.03
N SER A 78 -7.01 -1.30 -4.32
CA SER A 78 -7.38 -0.04 -4.97
C SER A 78 -8.90 0.01 -5.26
N TYR A 79 -9.41 1.20 -5.39
CA TYR A 79 -10.81 1.50 -5.74
C TYR A 79 -10.91 2.42 -6.97
N THR A 80 -9.84 2.45 -7.78
CA THR A 80 -9.76 3.32 -8.97
C THR A 80 -10.05 2.60 -10.27
N LYS A 81 -10.30 1.29 -10.23
CA LYS A 81 -10.46 0.39 -11.39
C LYS A 81 -9.23 0.31 -12.31
N GLY A 82 -8.08 0.88 -11.92
CA GLY A 82 -6.89 1.00 -12.74
C GLY A 82 -6.21 -0.32 -13.14
N TYR A 83 -6.60 -1.45 -12.52
CA TYR A 83 -6.09 -2.79 -12.84
C TYR A 83 -7.19 -3.77 -13.26
N LEU A 84 -8.40 -3.29 -13.57
CA LEU A 84 -9.44 -4.17 -14.10
C LEU A 84 -9.23 -4.42 -15.60
N PRO A 85 -9.51 -5.66 -16.08
CA PRO A 85 -9.37 -5.97 -17.50
C PRO A 85 -10.45 -5.26 -18.33
N GLU A 86 -10.05 -4.66 -19.45
CA GLU A 86 -10.98 -3.99 -20.38
C GLU A 86 -11.36 -4.86 -21.57
N CYS A 87 -10.61 -5.94 -21.82
CA CYS A 87 -10.88 -6.86 -22.92
C CYS A 87 -10.60 -8.32 -22.55
N LYS A 88 -11.30 -9.25 -23.21
CA LYS A 88 -11.25 -10.70 -22.91
C LYS A 88 -9.91 -11.37 -23.17
N ASN A 89 -9.03 -10.75 -23.93
CA ASN A 89 -7.68 -11.24 -24.17
C ASN A 89 -6.63 -10.59 -23.25
N THR A 90 -7.04 -9.85 -22.23
CA THR A 90 -6.14 -9.33 -21.19
C THR A 90 -5.50 -10.47 -20.44
N VAL A 91 -4.17 -10.43 -20.29
CA VAL A 91 -3.40 -11.27 -19.41
C VAL A 91 -3.11 -10.47 -18.14
N MET A 92 -3.62 -10.92 -17.00
CA MET A 92 -3.31 -10.29 -15.73
C MET A 92 -2.08 -10.91 -15.10
N ILE A 93 -1.31 -10.12 -14.36
CA ILE A 93 -0.13 -10.59 -13.63
C ILE A 93 -0.35 -10.34 -12.14
N ASP A 94 -0.48 -11.41 -11.38
CA ASP A 94 -0.57 -11.39 -9.92
C ASP A 94 0.84 -11.29 -9.33
N MET A 95 1.15 -10.12 -8.76
CA MET A 95 2.46 -9.83 -8.16
C MET A 95 2.60 -10.38 -6.74
N SER A 96 1.57 -10.98 -6.15
CA SER A 96 1.52 -11.35 -4.74
C SER A 96 2.51 -12.45 -4.33
N ALA A 97 3.12 -13.16 -5.26
CA ALA A 97 4.15 -14.17 -4.98
C ALA A 97 5.58 -13.59 -4.94
N LEU A 98 5.80 -12.35 -5.41
CA LEU A 98 7.09 -11.66 -5.35
C LEU A 98 7.16 -10.84 -4.05
N THR A 99 7.47 -11.50 -2.93
CA THR A 99 7.30 -10.94 -1.57
C THR A 99 8.60 -10.71 -0.82
N GLU A 100 9.76 -10.98 -1.41
CA GLU A 100 11.03 -10.94 -0.69
C GLU A 100 11.41 -9.51 -0.28
N ILE A 101 11.93 -9.39 0.95
CA ILE A 101 12.70 -8.24 1.41
C ILE A 101 14.16 -8.59 1.08
N GLU A 102 14.64 -8.11 -0.07
CA GLU A 102 15.93 -8.55 -0.61
C GLU A 102 17.11 -7.96 0.14
N GLU A 103 16.99 -6.71 0.61
CA GLU A 103 18.07 -6.04 1.33
C GLU A 103 17.50 -5.07 2.38
N ILE A 104 18.07 -5.07 3.58
CA ILE A 104 17.94 -4.01 4.58
C ILE A 104 19.34 -3.49 4.86
N ASN A 105 19.71 -2.38 4.26
CA ASN A 105 21.02 -1.76 4.40
C ASN A 105 20.97 -0.66 5.48
N GLU A 106 21.36 -1.03 6.69
CA GLU A 106 21.34 -0.12 7.84
C GLU A 106 22.43 0.97 7.77
N ALA A 107 23.51 0.74 6.99
CA ALA A 107 24.58 1.72 6.83
C ALA A 107 24.16 2.88 5.91
N ASP A 108 23.51 2.56 4.80
CA ASP A 108 23.01 3.55 3.84
C ASP A 108 21.56 3.96 4.12
N MET A 109 20.92 3.34 5.12
CA MET A 109 19.54 3.60 5.53
C MET A 109 18.54 3.43 4.38
N VAL A 110 18.61 2.28 3.69
CA VAL A 110 17.71 1.92 2.61
C VAL A 110 17.22 0.48 2.74
N VAL A 111 16.05 0.20 2.17
CA VAL A 111 15.48 -1.14 2.06
C VAL A 111 15.02 -1.39 0.63
N THR A 112 15.34 -2.57 0.09
CA THR A 112 14.88 -3.03 -1.23
C THR A 112 13.95 -4.23 -1.05
N VAL A 113 12.75 -4.12 -1.61
CA VAL A 113 11.72 -5.17 -1.54
C VAL A 113 11.16 -5.48 -2.92
N GLN A 114 10.67 -6.70 -3.09
CA GLN A 114 9.88 -7.07 -4.26
C GLN A 114 8.47 -6.47 -4.17
N ALA A 115 7.87 -6.21 -5.33
CA ALA A 115 6.62 -5.44 -5.44
C ALA A 115 5.39 -6.06 -4.75
N GLY A 116 5.38 -7.38 -4.57
CA GLY A 116 4.34 -8.12 -3.85
C GLY A 116 4.53 -8.14 -2.33
N CYS A 117 5.64 -7.62 -1.79
CA CYS A 117 5.84 -7.48 -0.36
C CYS A 117 4.72 -6.63 0.24
N THR A 118 4.07 -7.10 1.31
CA THR A 118 3.04 -6.33 2.01
C THR A 118 3.65 -5.32 2.97
N TRP A 119 2.97 -4.21 3.22
CA TRP A 119 3.40 -3.24 4.21
C TRP A 119 3.50 -3.84 5.61
N ALA A 120 2.60 -4.78 5.96
CA ALA A 120 2.65 -5.48 7.24
C ALA A 120 3.93 -6.31 7.39
N ALA A 121 4.32 -7.07 6.36
CA ALA A 121 5.54 -7.88 6.40
C ALA A 121 6.78 -6.99 6.50
N LEU A 122 6.84 -5.90 5.72
CA LEU A 122 7.93 -4.94 5.77
C LEU A 122 8.02 -4.25 7.14
N TYR A 123 6.88 -3.81 7.69
CA TYR A 123 6.80 -3.18 9.00
C TYR A 123 7.37 -4.08 10.11
N GLU A 124 6.94 -5.34 10.16
CA GLU A 124 7.44 -6.29 11.19
C GLU A 124 8.95 -6.55 11.05
N ALA A 125 9.45 -6.70 9.82
CA ALA A 125 10.89 -6.93 9.59
C ALA A 125 11.76 -5.73 9.99
N LEU A 126 11.29 -4.51 9.74
CA LEU A 126 12.02 -3.28 10.09
C LEU A 126 11.91 -2.95 11.58
N LYS A 127 10.74 -3.19 12.20
CA LYS A 127 10.50 -2.95 13.60
C LYS A 127 11.45 -3.71 14.52
N GLU A 128 11.78 -4.95 14.18
CA GLU A 128 12.76 -5.77 14.93
C GLU A 128 14.16 -5.13 14.96
N ARG A 129 14.46 -4.24 14.00
CA ARG A 129 15.72 -3.49 13.88
C ARG A 129 15.65 -2.07 14.42
N GLY A 130 14.50 -1.64 14.94
CA GLY A 130 14.25 -0.27 15.36
C GLY A 130 14.22 0.73 14.19
N LEU A 131 13.83 0.26 13.01
CA LEU A 131 13.76 1.03 11.76
C LEU A 131 12.34 1.00 11.17
N ARG A 132 12.05 1.99 10.34
CA ARG A 132 10.88 2.00 9.45
C ARG A 132 11.14 2.85 8.20
N THR A 133 10.29 2.72 7.20
CA THR A 133 10.22 3.69 6.11
C THR A 133 9.52 4.97 6.58
N PRO A 134 9.87 6.17 6.06
CA PRO A 134 9.20 7.43 6.45
C PRO A 134 7.70 7.40 6.17
N PHE A 135 7.27 7.17 4.93
CA PHE A 135 5.93 6.69 4.61
C PHE A 135 5.90 5.18 4.86
N PHE A 136 5.00 4.71 5.72
CA PHE A 136 4.99 3.29 6.12
C PHE A 136 3.65 2.59 5.86
N GLY A 137 2.93 3.05 4.87
CA GLY A 137 1.83 2.33 4.25
C GLY A 137 0.50 3.10 4.20
N PRO A 138 -0.42 2.64 3.35
CA PRO A 138 -1.80 3.09 3.33
C PRO A 138 -2.61 2.44 4.46
N LEU A 139 -3.85 2.90 4.68
CA LEU A 139 -4.77 2.32 5.67
C LEU A 139 -5.00 0.81 5.49
N SER A 140 -4.92 0.32 4.24
CA SER A 140 -5.01 -1.11 3.89
C SER A 140 -3.70 -1.89 4.03
N GLY A 141 -2.70 -1.36 4.76
CA GLY A 141 -1.34 -1.89 4.83
C GLY A 141 -1.20 -3.35 5.28
N LEU A 142 -2.21 -3.92 5.94
CA LEU A 142 -2.23 -5.34 6.30
C LEU A 142 -2.16 -6.27 5.08
N THR A 143 -2.75 -5.87 3.96
CA THR A 143 -2.86 -6.67 2.74
C THR A 143 -2.26 -6.00 1.52
N SER A 144 -2.29 -4.66 1.45
CA SER A 144 -1.75 -3.92 0.31
C SER A 144 -0.25 -4.11 0.15
N THR A 145 0.19 -4.16 -1.12
CA THR A 145 1.59 -4.37 -1.47
C THR A 145 2.34 -3.06 -1.69
N VAL A 146 3.64 -3.08 -1.48
CA VAL A 146 4.53 -1.93 -1.72
C VAL A 146 4.47 -1.50 -3.19
N GLY A 147 4.48 -2.46 -4.15
CA GLY A 147 4.35 -2.18 -5.58
C GLY A 147 3.01 -1.56 -5.96
N GLY A 148 1.91 -2.00 -5.32
CA GLY A 148 0.59 -1.40 -5.48
C GLY A 148 0.55 0.04 -4.96
N ALA A 149 1.16 0.31 -3.80
CA ALA A 149 1.27 1.66 -3.25
C ALA A 149 2.09 2.59 -4.17
N ALA A 150 3.20 2.11 -4.73
CA ALA A 150 4.01 2.86 -5.69
C ALA A 150 3.22 3.19 -6.97
N SER A 151 2.47 2.21 -7.49
CA SER A 151 1.67 2.37 -8.72
C SER A 151 0.49 3.32 -8.55
N ASN A 152 -0.09 3.41 -7.35
CA ASN A 152 -1.22 4.30 -7.04
C ASN A 152 -0.79 5.62 -6.38
N ASN A 153 0.50 5.82 -6.13
CA ASN A 153 1.01 6.92 -5.32
C ASN A 153 0.24 7.05 -4.00
N ALA A 154 0.23 5.98 -3.22
CA ALA A 154 -0.54 5.91 -1.99
C ALA A 154 -0.09 6.96 -0.97
N THR A 155 -1.05 7.44 -0.20
CA THR A 155 -0.83 8.34 0.95
C THR A 155 -1.48 7.71 2.18
N PHE A 156 -1.01 7.97 3.34
CA PHE A 156 -1.58 7.82 4.68
C PHE A 156 -0.47 7.85 5.74
N TYR A 157 -0.12 6.74 6.38
CA TYR A 157 0.80 6.72 7.52
C TYR A 157 2.16 7.33 7.21
N GLY A 158 2.49 8.41 7.92
CA GLY A 158 3.71 9.20 7.75
C GLY A 158 3.64 10.31 6.72
N SER A 159 2.59 10.37 5.90
CA SER A 159 2.51 11.35 4.80
C SER A 159 2.37 12.80 5.26
N GLY A 160 1.91 13.04 6.47
CA GLY A 160 1.84 14.40 7.03
C GLY A 160 3.19 15.07 7.22
N THR A 161 4.24 14.31 7.50
CA THR A 161 5.60 14.81 7.65
C THR A 161 6.49 14.49 6.44
N TYR A 162 6.36 13.30 5.85
CA TYR A 162 7.34 12.78 4.90
C TYR A 162 6.84 12.72 3.45
N GLY A 163 5.61 13.16 3.19
CA GLY A 163 4.97 13.00 1.89
C GLY A 163 4.44 11.58 1.66
N GLY A 164 3.80 11.37 0.52
CA GLY A 164 3.27 10.08 0.13
C GLY A 164 4.32 9.11 -0.40
N MET A 165 3.85 8.07 -1.07
CA MET A 165 4.74 7.03 -1.60
C MET A 165 5.77 7.58 -2.58
N SER A 166 5.39 8.52 -3.47
CA SER A 166 6.29 9.06 -4.49
C SER A 166 7.50 9.77 -3.91
N GLU A 167 7.36 10.44 -2.78
CA GLU A 167 8.46 11.13 -2.10
C GLU A 167 9.40 10.15 -1.41
N ASN A 168 8.93 8.93 -1.15
CA ASN A 168 9.61 7.91 -0.36
C ASN A 168 10.15 6.74 -1.18
N VAL A 169 10.34 6.90 -2.49
CA VAL A 169 10.99 5.92 -3.37
C VAL A 169 12.31 6.47 -3.88
N ILE A 170 13.38 5.72 -3.68
CA ILE A 170 14.73 6.05 -4.16
C ILE A 170 14.98 5.47 -5.55
N GLY A 171 14.56 4.24 -5.79
CA GLY A 171 14.75 3.56 -7.05
C GLY A 171 13.73 2.46 -7.28
N LEU A 172 13.58 2.09 -8.53
CA LEU A 172 12.71 1.02 -9.01
C LEU A 172 13.44 0.15 -10.00
N ASP A 173 13.15 -1.16 -9.96
CA ASP A 173 13.38 -2.04 -11.09
C ASP A 173 12.02 -2.29 -11.75
N VAL A 174 11.93 -1.94 -13.03
CA VAL A 174 10.69 -1.94 -13.79
C VAL A 174 10.84 -2.85 -15.02
N VAL A 175 9.91 -3.79 -15.17
CA VAL A 175 9.82 -4.61 -16.38
C VAL A 175 9.05 -3.80 -17.43
N LEU A 176 9.73 -3.48 -18.53
CA LEU A 176 9.16 -2.74 -19.66
C LEU A 176 8.34 -3.65 -20.59
N ALA A 177 7.63 -3.06 -21.53
CA ALA A 177 6.71 -3.76 -22.43
C ALA A 177 7.36 -4.84 -23.32
N ASP A 178 8.66 -4.77 -23.54
CA ASP A 178 9.46 -5.78 -24.26
C ASP A 178 10.01 -6.90 -23.35
N GLY A 179 9.74 -6.80 -22.04
CA GLY A 179 10.25 -7.73 -21.01
C GLY A 179 11.64 -7.39 -20.48
N SER A 180 12.28 -6.32 -20.96
CA SER A 180 13.56 -5.87 -20.41
C SER A 180 13.37 -5.27 -19.01
N LEU A 181 14.39 -5.41 -18.16
CA LEU A 181 14.41 -4.83 -16.81
C LEU A 181 15.14 -3.49 -16.86
N LEU A 182 14.45 -2.42 -16.46
CA LEU A 182 15.00 -1.08 -16.32
C LEU A 182 15.23 -0.78 -14.85
N GLU A 183 16.46 -0.49 -14.49
CA GLU A 183 16.83 0.03 -13.16
C GLU A 183 16.80 1.56 -13.17
N THR A 184 16.28 2.17 -12.08
CA THR A 184 16.18 3.63 -11.93
C THR A 184 16.92 4.11 -10.68
N GLY A 185 17.07 5.43 -10.54
CA GLY A 185 17.89 6.00 -9.48
C GLY A 185 19.38 5.75 -9.74
N SER A 186 20.19 5.73 -8.66
CA SER A 186 21.64 5.52 -8.80
C SER A 186 22.04 4.13 -9.27
N SER A 187 21.18 3.11 -9.12
CA SER A 187 21.47 1.76 -9.64
C SER A 187 21.56 1.71 -11.17
N ALA A 188 20.90 2.63 -11.87
CA ALA A 188 21.01 2.76 -13.32
C ALA A 188 22.45 2.97 -13.84
N ALA A 189 23.37 3.40 -12.97
CA ALA A 189 24.77 3.64 -13.35
C ALA A 189 25.68 2.41 -13.21
N ASP A 190 25.45 1.57 -12.16
CA ASP A 190 26.38 0.50 -11.83
C ASP A 190 25.71 -0.80 -11.35
N GLY A 191 24.36 -0.87 -11.40
CA GLY A 191 23.59 -2.05 -11.02
C GLY A 191 23.61 -2.38 -9.52
N ARG A 192 24.03 -1.44 -8.67
CA ARG A 192 24.03 -1.61 -7.21
C ARG A 192 22.70 -1.15 -6.62
N SER A 193 22.47 -1.52 -5.37
CA SER A 193 21.31 -1.02 -4.63
C SER A 193 21.25 0.51 -4.64
N PRO A 194 20.15 1.14 -5.09
CA PRO A 194 20.09 2.59 -5.19
C PRO A 194 20.06 3.24 -3.80
N PHE A 195 20.83 4.29 -3.62
CA PHE A 195 20.84 5.14 -2.41
C PHE A 195 20.54 6.62 -2.72
N LEU A 196 20.44 6.97 -4.00
CA LEU A 196 20.14 8.31 -4.50
C LEU A 196 19.16 8.24 -5.66
N ARG A 197 18.02 8.94 -5.53
CA ARG A 197 16.97 8.97 -6.55
C ARG A 197 17.36 9.82 -7.76
N HIS A 198 17.83 11.03 -7.51
CA HIS A 198 18.06 12.03 -8.55
C HIS A 198 19.44 11.87 -9.18
N PHE A 199 19.61 10.79 -9.94
CA PHE A 199 20.80 10.52 -10.72
C PHE A 199 20.50 10.76 -12.20
N GLY A 200 20.71 12.01 -12.67
CA GLY A 200 20.24 12.49 -13.98
C GLY A 200 18.73 12.86 -13.94
N PRO A 201 18.03 12.71 -15.08
CA PRO A 201 16.57 12.88 -15.12
C PRO A 201 15.86 11.89 -14.17
N ASP A 202 14.79 12.32 -13.53
CA ASP A 202 14.02 11.49 -12.59
C ASP A 202 13.17 10.43 -13.32
N LEU A 203 13.79 9.34 -13.73
CA LEU A 203 13.10 8.19 -14.32
C LEU A 203 12.25 7.44 -13.28
N THR A 204 12.64 7.45 -12.02
CA THR A 204 11.85 6.84 -10.94
C THR A 204 10.46 7.45 -10.88
N GLY A 205 10.37 8.78 -10.95
CA GLY A 205 9.10 9.51 -10.94
C GLY A 205 8.16 9.18 -12.09
N LEU A 206 8.69 8.76 -13.24
CA LEU A 206 7.88 8.35 -14.40
C LEU A 206 6.99 7.14 -14.11
N PHE A 207 7.45 6.24 -13.26
CA PHE A 207 6.75 4.98 -12.94
C PHE A 207 5.98 5.03 -11.62
N LEU A 208 5.89 6.19 -10.95
CA LEU A 208 5.12 6.36 -9.72
C LEU A 208 3.76 6.98 -10.02
N GLY A 209 2.69 6.42 -9.45
CA GLY A 209 1.32 6.88 -9.71
C GLY A 209 0.80 6.59 -11.13
N ASP A 210 1.45 5.70 -11.87
CA ASP A 210 1.13 5.34 -13.24
C ASP A 210 0.11 4.21 -13.37
N CYS A 211 -0.39 3.65 -12.28
CA CYS A 211 -1.24 2.45 -12.23
C CYS A 211 -0.65 1.24 -12.97
N GLY A 212 0.67 1.19 -13.19
CA GLY A 212 1.33 0.14 -13.96
C GLY A 212 1.30 0.34 -15.48
N ALA A 213 0.86 1.50 -15.96
CA ALA A 213 0.70 1.77 -17.40
C ALA A 213 2.02 1.86 -18.16
N PHE A 214 3.10 2.36 -17.53
CA PHE A 214 4.41 2.51 -18.17
C PHE A 214 5.35 1.32 -17.96
N GLY A 215 5.05 0.45 -16.99
CA GLY A 215 5.84 -0.75 -16.72
C GLY A 215 5.44 -1.41 -15.40
N ILE A 216 5.86 -2.66 -15.23
CA ILE A 216 5.55 -3.47 -14.07
C ILE A 216 6.70 -3.35 -13.07
N LYS A 217 6.45 -2.75 -11.90
CA LYS A 217 7.45 -2.65 -10.84
C LYS A 217 7.76 -4.03 -10.30
N ALA A 218 9.02 -4.43 -10.36
CA ALA A 218 9.53 -5.70 -9.84
C ALA A 218 10.13 -5.52 -8.44
N ARG A 219 10.94 -4.46 -8.25
CA ARG A 219 11.57 -4.07 -6.97
C ARG A 219 11.36 -2.61 -6.68
N ILE A 220 11.31 -2.29 -5.39
CA ILE A 220 11.19 -0.92 -4.88
C ILE A 220 12.23 -0.72 -3.79
N THR A 221 13.07 0.32 -3.94
CA THR A 221 14.00 0.76 -2.91
C THR A 221 13.50 2.03 -2.25
N MET A 222 13.44 2.01 -0.92
CA MET A 222 12.91 3.09 -0.08
C MET A 222 13.94 3.49 0.98
N PRO A 223 13.93 4.78 1.43
CA PRO A 223 14.75 5.20 2.54
C PRO A 223 14.25 4.61 3.85
N LEU A 224 15.14 4.52 4.83
CA LEU A 224 14.85 4.14 6.20
C LEU A 224 15.06 5.32 7.14
N ILE A 225 14.31 5.34 8.23
CA ILE A 225 14.51 6.22 9.39
C ILE A 225 14.48 5.38 10.66
N ALA A 226 15.02 5.93 11.75
CA ALA A 226 14.89 5.33 13.06
C ALA A 226 13.40 5.26 13.45
N TRP A 227 13.02 4.22 14.16
CA TRP A 227 11.68 4.11 14.73
C TRP A 227 11.45 5.25 15.72
N PRO A 228 10.30 5.92 15.71
CA PRO A 228 9.99 6.94 16.71
C PRO A 228 10.06 6.38 18.14
N GLY A 229 10.67 7.14 19.04
CA GLY A 229 10.77 6.73 20.44
C GLY A 229 9.46 6.80 21.19
N ALA A 230 8.52 7.64 20.75
CA ALA A 230 7.18 7.78 21.30
C ALA A 230 6.19 8.35 20.26
N GLU A 231 4.92 7.99 20.45
CA GLU A 231 3.79 8.49 19.63
C GLU A 231 2.67 8.95 20.57
N GLU A 232 1.94 9.99 20.16
CA GLU A 232 0.71 10.44 20.81
C GLU A 232 -0.40 10.50 19.75
N HIS A 233 -1.54 9.94 20.10
CA HIS A 233 -2.74 9.94 19.27
C HIS A 233 -3.74 10.92 19.87
N LEU A 234 -4.31 11.81 19.06
CA LEU A 234 -5.29 12.79 19.50
C LEU A 234 -6.48 12.76 18.56
N SER A 235 -7.66 12.98 19.14
CA SER A 235 -8.90 13.01 18.37
C SER A 235 -9.78 14.16 18.85
N PHE A 236 -10.38 14.89 17.91
CA PHE A 236 -11.21 16.07 18.20
C PHE A 236 -12.52 16.00 17.44
N ALA A 237 -13.62 16.36 18.09
CA ALA A 237 -14.92 16.51 17.45
C ALA A 237 -15.15 17.98 17.04
N PHE A 238 -15.73 18.18 15.85
CA PHE A 238 -16.09 19.49 15.31
C PHE A 238 -17.55 19.48 14.84
N GLU A 239 -18.21 20.63 14.94
CA GLU A 239 -19.59 20.79 14.46
C GLU A 239 -19.64 21.04 12.96
N ARG A 240 -18.68 21.80 12.43
CA ARG A 240 -18.67 22.32 11.06
C ARG A 240 -17.43 21.85 10.29
N ILE A 241 -17.62 21.66 8.98
CA ILE A 241 -16.52 21.28 8.09
C ILE A 241 -15.46 22.39 7.97
N GLU A 242 -15.88 23.66 8.09
CA GLU A 242 -14.97 24.79 8.02
C GLU A 242 -13.98 24.78 9.18
N ASP A 243 -14.45 24.43 10.39
CA ASP A 243 -13.61 24.41 11.59
C ASP A 243 -12.55 23.30 11.50
N ILE A 244 -12.92 22.09 10.99
CA ILE A 244 -11.96 21.00 10.77
C ILE A 244 -10.96 21.37 9.65
N ALA A 245 -11.42 22.03 8.57
CA ALA A 245 -10.55 22.46 7.50
C ALA A 245 -9.53 23.52 7.98
N GLU A 246 -9.94 24.49 8.81
CA GLU A 246 -9.05 25.47 9.43
C GLU A 246 -8.02 24.79 10.35
N ALA A 247 -8.45 23.81 11.15
CA ALA A 247 -7.56 23.02 11.99
C ALA A 247 -6.52 22.26 11.17
N HIS A 248 -6.92 21.57 10.08
CA HIS A 248 -6.01 20.90 9.16
C HIS A 248 -4.94 21.87 8.59
N VAL A 249 -5.35 23.04 8.12
CA VAL A 249 -4.44 24.03 7.58
C VAL A 249 -3.47 24.56 8.65
N ALA A 250 -3.96 24.80 9.86
CA ALA A 250 -3.12 25.28 10.95
C ALA A 250 -2.09 24.22 11.40
N LEU A 251 -2.51 22.95 11.51
CA LEU A 251 -1.62 21.84 11.83
C LEU A 251 -0.54 21.63 10.76
N ALA A 252 -0.93 21.69 9.48
CA ALA A 252 0.02 21.57 8.37
C ALA A 252 1.09 22.68 8.38
N ARG A 253 0.71 23.93 8.72
CA ARG A 253 1.66 25.05 8.85
C ARG A 253 2.64 24.87 10.01
N GLU A 254 2.21 24.23 11.08
CA GLU A 254 3.10 23.95 12.22
C GLU A 254 4.08 22.80 11.97
N ASN A 255 3.80 21.95 10.98
CA ASN A 255 4.62 20.77 10.61
C ASN A 255 4.99 19.89 11.81
N VAL A 256 4.01 19.60 12.67
CA VAL A 256 4.22 18.81 13.90
C VAL A 256 3.54 17.45 13.87
N VAL A 257 2.73 17.18 12.84
CA VAL A 257 1.92 15.97 12.75
C VAL A 257 2.55 14.97 11.77
N ALA A 258 2.68 13.73 12.22
CA ALA A 258 3.09 12.62 11.36
C ALA A 258 1.96 12.20 10.43
N GLU A 259 0.72 12.26 10.92
CA GLU A 259 -0.48 11.94 10.18
C GLU A 259 -1.69 12.72 10.70
N GLN A 260 -2.60 13.11 9.81
CA GLN A 260 -3.89 13.69 10.17
C GLN A 260 -4.96 13.35 9.13
N TRP A 261 -6.16 13.00 9.60
CA TRP A 261 -7.29 12.74 8.72
C TRP A 261 -8.60 13.14 9.36
N GLY A 262 -9.53 13.60 8.52
CA GLY A 262 -10.89 13.94 8.90
C GLY A 262 -11.89 12.84 8.56
N ILE A 263 -12.91 12.67 9.39
CA ILE A 263 -14.04 11.79 9.13
C ILE A 263 -15.31 12.62 9.18
N ASP A 264 -16.17 12.45 8.19
CA ASP A 264 -17.46 13.12 8.13
C ASP A 264 -18.49 12.47 9.08
N PRO A 265 -19.63 13.13 9.34
CA PRO A 265 -20.64 12.60 10.25
C PRO A 265 -21.23 11.25 9.80
N VAL A 266 -21.31 10.98 8.50
CA VAL A 266 -21.80 9.72 7.95
C VAL A 266 -20.79 8.60 8.20
N GLY A 267 -19.51 8.87 7.92
CA GLY A 267 -18.41 7.96 8.23
C GLY A 267 -18.35 7.64 9.73
N ASN A 268 -18.46 8.65 10.59
CA ASN A 268 -18.50 8.46 12.05
C ASN A 268 -19.67 7.57 12.50
N GLN A 269 -20.87 7.77 11.92
CA GLN A 269 -22.03 6.92 12.21
C GLN A 269 -21.79 5.48 11.75
N HIS A 270 -21.22 5.27 10.58
CA HIS A 270 -20.91 3.94 10.06
C HIS A 270 -19.86 3.21 10.90
N LEU A 271 -18.81 3.90 11.35
CA LEU A 271 -17.83 3.32 12.26
C LEU A 271 -18.41 2.97 13.63
N ALA A 272 -19.37 3.79 14.12
CA ALA A 272 -20.03 3.56 15.40
C ALA A 272 -21.13 2.47 15.35
N THR A 273 -21.80 2.29 14.20
CA THR A 273 -22.90 1.32 14.02
C THR A 273 -22.43 -0.05 13.51
N ARG A 274 -21.34 -0.13 12.78
CA ARG A 274 -20.63 -1.36 12.55
C ARG A 274 -19.86 -1.73 13.82
N GLY A 275 -20.61 -2.17 14.84
CA GLY A 275 -20.03 -3.13 15.75
C GLY A 275 -19.49 -4.22 14.83
N PHE A 276 -18.16 -4.42 14.82
CA PHE A 276 -17.54 -5.53 14.13
C PHE A 276 -18.34 -6.77 14.48
N ASP A 277 -19.07 -7.33 13.50
CA ASP A 277 -19.67 -8.63 13.73
C ASP A 277 -18.49 -9.57 13.93
N PHE A 278 -18.36 -10.06 15.16
CA PHE A 278 -17.24 -10.89 15.60
C PHE A 278 -17.03 -12.09 14.65
N LEU A 279 -18.11 -12.52 13.97
CA LEU A 279 -18.09 -13.62 13.01
C LEU A 279 -17.56 -13.20 11.63
N GLU A 280 -17.85 -11.97 11.15
CA GLU A 280 -17.22 -11.42 9.94
C GLU A 280 -15.74 -11.10 10.18
N GLY A 281 -15.41 -10.55 11.35
CA GLY A 281 -14.03 -10.34 11.78
C GLY A 281 -13.22 -11.63 11.86
N LEU A 282 -13.82 -12.74 12.33
CA LEU A 282 -13.19 -14.05 12.30
C LEU A 282 -12.98 -14.63 10.88
N GLY A 283 -13.83 -14.27 9.91
CA GLY A 283 -13.64 -14.60 8.51
C GLY A 283 -12.39 -13.93 7.94
N ILE A 284 -12.26 -12.62 8.13
CA ILE A 284 -11.10 -11.82 7.71
C ILE A 284 -9.83 -12.28 8.45
N VAL A 285 -9.91 -12.54 9.76
CA VAL A 285 -8.80 -13.07 10.57
C VAL A 285 -8.38 -14.46 10.07
N LYS A 286 -9.31 -15.34 9.69
CA LYS A 286 -8.99 -16.67 9.17
C LYS A 286 -8.22 -16.61 7.84
N ASP A 287 -8.53 -15.62 6.98
CA ASP A 287 -7.83 -15.43 5.71
C ASP A 287 -6.49 -14.74 5.91
N VAL A 288 -6.38 -13.78 6.84
CA VAL A 288 -5.13 -13.15 7.27
C VAL A 288 -4.22 -14.15 8.01
N VAL A 289 -4.79 -15.02 8.81
CA VAL A 289 -4.05 -16.11 9.52
C VAL A 289 -3.54 -17.18 8.57
N ARG A 290 -4.23 -17.45 7.47
CA ARG A 290 -3.71 -18.32 6.40
C ARG A 290 -2.50 -17.74 5.67
N ALA A 291 -2.38 -16.41 5.68
CA ALA A 291 -1.27 -15.67 5.05
C ALA A 291 -0.11 -15.36 6.02
N SER A 292 -0.27 -15.53 7.33
CA SER A 292 0.76 -15.21 8.33
C SER A 292 1.24 -16.41 9.15
N THR A 293 2.55 -16.45 9.43
CA THR A 293 3.21 -17.53 10.18
C THR A 293 3.00 -17.51 11.70
N SER A 294 2.18 -16.58 12.26
CA SER A 294 1.94 -16.47 13.71
C SER A 294 0.54 -15.97 14.08
N VAL A 295 -0.37 -16.92 14.33
CA VAL A 295 -1.79 -16.70 14.71
C VAL A 295 -1.97 -15.92 16.03
N GLY A 296 -1.08 -16.14 17.01
CA GLY A 296 -1.22 -15.57 18.35
C GLY A 296 -0.95 -14.06 18.42
N LYS A 297 -0.02 -13.54 17.61
CA LYS A 297 0.32 -12.11 17.57
C LYS A 297 -0.72 -11.29 16.79
N ALA A 298 -1.25 -11.83 15.71
CA ALA A 298 -2.29 -11.17 14.90
C ALA A 298 -3.57 -10.94 15.72
N ILE A 299 -3.99 -11.93 16.51
CA ILE A 299 -5.16 -11.84 17.39
C ILE A 299 -4.92 -10.82 18.53
N GLY A 300 -3.72 -10.75 19.10
CA GLY A 300 -3.40 -9.79 20.17
C GLY A 300 -3.36 -8.35 19.68
N THR A 301 -2.93 -8.11 18.45
CA THR A 301 -2.93 -6.77 17.84
C THR A 301 -4.36 -6.36 17.46
N PHE A 302 -5.14 -7.26 16.90
CA PHE A 302 -6.54 -7.01 16.56
C PHE A 302 -7.43 -6.75 17.78
N ALA A 303 -7.20 -7.45 18.90
CA ALA A 303 -7.92 -7.25 20.16
C ALA A 303 -7.68 -5.85 20.77
N LYS A 304 -6.51 -5.26 20.57
CA LYS A 304 -6.22 -3.87 20.99
C LYS A 304 -6.97 -2.82 20.16
N TYR A 305 -7.27 -3.12 18.90
CA TYR A 305 -8.08 -2.23 18.04
C TYR A 305 -9.60 -2.33 18.28
N ILE A 306 -10.06 -3.34 19.06
CA ILE A 306 -11.47 -3.57 19.37
C ILE A 306 -11.79 -3.18 20.82
N GLU A 307 -11.03 -2.34 21.49
CA GLU A 307 -11.41 -1.88 22.83
C GLU A 307 -12.70 -1.07 22.81
N PRO A 308 -13.61 -1.34 23.80
CA PRO A 308 -14.97 -0.77 23.80
C PRO A 308 -15.08 0.75 24.03
N GLY A 309 -13.96 1.46 24.18
CA GLY A 309 -13.90 2.90 24.49
C GLY A 309 -14.34 3.83 23.36
N GLN A 310 -14.39 3.37 22.11
CA GLN A 310 -14.83 4.21 20.98
C GLN A 310 -16.36 4.36 20.85
N ARG A 311 -17.14 3.82 21.78
CA ARG A 311 -18.62 3.82 21.72
C ARG A 311 -19.28 5.15 22.08
N GLU A 312 -18.54 6.15 22.55
CA GLU A 312 -19.04 7.47 22.93
C GLU A 312 -18.56 8.62 22.03
N ALA A 313 -18.01 8.35 20.86
CA ALA A 313 -17.82 9.40 19.88
C ALA A 313 -19.19 10.03 19.58
N ASP A 314 -19.33 11.32 19.87
CA ASP A 314 -20.57 12.07 19.65
C ASP A 314 -20.91 11.95 18.16
N ARG A 315 -21.96 11.20 17.86
CA ARG A 315 -22.33 10.67 16.55
C ARG A 315 -22.81 11.76 15.56
N SER A 316 -22.73 13.01 15.94
CA SER A 316 -23.39 14.13 15.24
C SER A 316 -22.45 15.11 14.54
N GLY A 317 -21.12 14.92 14.61
CA GLY A 317 -20.15 15.89 14.08
C GLY A 317 -19.04 15.29 13.23
N TYR A 318 -18.17 16.16 12.75
CA TYR A 318 -16.90 15.79 12.10
C TYR A 318 -15.88 15.36 13.15
N ALA A 319 -15.02 14.41 12.84
CA ALA A 319 -13.88 14.04 13.68
C ALA A 319 -12.56 14.32 12.97
N LEU A 320 -11.59 14.85 13.70
CA LEU A 320 -10.20 14.99 13.27
C LEU A 320 -9.34 14.09 14.13
N HIS A 321 -8.61 13.19 13.48
CA HIS A 321 -7.62 12.33 14.10
C HIS A 321 -6.23 12.80 13.73
N VAL A 322 -5.32 12.81 14.71
CA VAL A 322 -3.96 13.34 14.57
C VAL A 322 -3.00 12.38 15.27
N VAL A 323 -1.89 12.06 14.59
CA VAL A 323 -0.77 11.34 15.18
C VAL A 323 0.45 12.25 15.20
N VAL A 324 1.11 12.34 16.35
CA VAL A 324 2.39 13.02 16.50
C VAL A 324 3.44 12.03 16.97
N GLU A 325 4.66 12.21 16.48
CA GLU A 325 5.81 11.37 16.79
C GLU A 325 6.93 12.20 17.44
N GLY A 326 7.69 11.58 18.32
CA GLY A 326 8.85 12.18 18.93
C GLY A 326 10.01 11.20 19.08
N VAL A 327 11.22 11.70 19.20
CA VAL A 327 12.40 10.88 19.55
C VAL A 327 12.28 10.30 20.95
N ASP A 328 11.47 10.93 21.80
CA ASP A 328 11.10 10.48 23.14
C ASP A 328 9.70 10.98 23.53
N ALA A 329 9.21 10.51 24.68
CA ALA A 329 7.89 10.88 25.21
C ALA A 329 7.75 12.39 25.49
N ARG A 330 8.83 13.08 25.80
CA ARG A 330 8.81 14.52 26.08
C ARG A 330 8.55 15.32 24.79
N GLU A 331 9.20 14.95 23.70
CA GLU A 331 8.99 15.60 22.41
C GLU A 331 7.59 15.30 21.87
N ALA A 332 7.14 14.03 21.93
CA ALA A 332 5.79 13.67 21.52
C ALA A 332 4.72 14.45 22.28
N ALA A 333 4.84 14.54 23.62
CA ALA A 333 3.93 15.33 24.47
C ALA A 333 3.96 16.83 24.12
N ALA A 334 5.14 17.41 23.86
CA ALA A 334 5.23 18.82 23.46
C ALA A 334 4.56 19.10 22.12
N LYS A 335 4.67 18.19 21.14
CA LYS A 335 3.94 18.25 19.86
C LYS A 335 2.43 18.08 20.08
N ALA A 336 2.01 17.14 20.91
CA ALA A 336 0.61 16.93 21.26
C ALA A 336 -0.02 18.18 21.90
N ASP A 337 0.70 18.86 22.79
CA ASP A 337 0.24 20.12 23.37
C ASP A 337 0.12 21.25 22.35
N ARG A 338 0.96 21.26 21.29
CA ARG A 338 0.79 22.20 20.18
C ARG A 338 -0.47 21.90 19.36
N VAL A 339 -0.74 20.61 19.09
CA VAL A 339 -1.98 20.18 18.41
C VAL A 339 -3.20 20.60 19.23
N ARG A 340 -3.22 20.38 20.55
CA ARG A 340 -4.32 20.83 21.42
C ARG A 340 -4.54 22.31 21.37
N ARG A 341 -3.49 23.13 21.41
CA ARG A 341 -3.62 24.60 21.30
C ARG A 341 -4.25 25.07 20.00
N ILE A 342 -4.07 24.28 18.91
CA ILE A 342 -4.66 24.60 17.60
C ILE A 342 -6.12 24.14 17.54
N CYS A 343 -6.39 22.92 17.98
CA CYS A 343 -7.71 22.29 17.77
C CYS A 343 -8.76 22.71 18.80
N ILE A 344 -8.41 22.79 20.10
CA ILE A 344 -9.38 23.04 21.19
C ILE A 344 -10.17 24.34 21.02
N PRO A 345 -9.64 25.46 20.53
CA PRO A 345 -10.43 26.70 20.40
C PRO A 345 -11.66 26.60 19.51
N SER A 346 -11.65 25.70 18.52
CA SER A 346 -12.77 25.47 17.58
C SER A 346 -13.42 24.10 17.70
N ALA A 347 -12.78 23.16 18.40
CA ALA A 347 -13.35 21.84 18.63
C ALA A 347 -14.48 21.87 19.68
N LEU A 348 -15.49 21.04 19.49
CA LEU A 348 -16.52 20.80 20.51
C LEU A 348 -15.94 20.13 21.75
N LYS A 349 -15.06 19.15 21.54
CA LYS A 349 -14.32 18.44 22.59
C LYS A 349 -13.14 17.66 22.03
N GLU A 350 -12.16 17.36 22.87
CA GLU A 350 -11.18 16.29 22.64
C GLU A 350 -11.87 14.95 22.95
N LEU A 351 -11.75 13.99 22.03
CA LEU A 351 -12.31 12.64 22.16
C LEU A 351 -11.35 11.76 22.93
N PRO A 352 -11.83 10.80 23.73
CA PRO A 352 -10.95 9.83 24.37
C PRO A 352 -10.29 8.94 23.31
N ASN A 353 -9.01 8.64 23.52
CA ASN A 353 -8.22 7.72 22.69
C ASN A 353 -8.43 6.29 23.10
#